data_ba2f02f556553a3958ac1fcaf59885ed
#
_entry.id   ba2f02f556553a3958ac1fcaf59885ed
#
_cell.length_a   1.000
_cell.length_b   1.000
_cell.length_c   1.000
_cell.angle_alpha   90.00
_cell.angle_beta   90.00
_cell.angle_gamma   90.00
#
_symmetry.space_group_name_H-M   'P 1'
#
loop_
_entity.id
_entity.type
_entity.pdbx_description
1 polymer ?
#
loop_
_entity_poly.entity_id
_entity_poly.type
_entity_poly.pdbx_seq_one_letter_code
_entity_poly.pdbx_strand_id
1 'polypeptide(L)'
;KQNGSCDSGWYQIDYNGQTGYVCSEYVSAVLNPEEETTEPTTACEAQMKEAGFPASYWDGLCSLKEAHPNWNFNAVQTGLDFATAVDRFTSCGDSLLQTDNPDWIDTSCSYTEGSFVSVNQQAVAYYLDPRNFLTERYIFQFEDNRYNPALESYYADIARVIVDGAQFYKYHKNLGYDISYDIAEGGKTYNVSPTHLASRMYQELGTSTRLKNLYQGTFYGEISYAPINPATGDHYYDFRGYYNFYNIGVTGSCVNGGGGATYCGLNKAISL
;
A
#
# COMPACT_ATOMS: atom_id res chain seq x y z
N LYS A 1 -20.71 -36.05 5.21
CA LYS A 1 -21.60 -36.30 4.05
C LYS A 1 -22.33 -35.01 3.73
N GLN A 2 -22.22 -34.54 2.51
CA GLN A 2 -23.00 -33.41 2.01
C GLN A 2 -24.44 -33.96 1.80
N ASN A 3 -25.40 -33.40 2.53
CA ASN A 3 -26.82 -33.75 2.36
C ASN A 3 -27.54 -32.48 1.86
N GLY A 4 -27.97 -32.50 0.62
CA GLY A 4 -28.70 -31.45 -0.04
C GLY A 4 -28.01 -30.93 -1.31
N SER A 5 -28.73 -30.13 -2.10
CA SER A 5 -28.18 -29.37 -3.21
C SER A 5 -27.75 -27.97 -2.71
N CYS A 6 -26.59 -27.51 -3.13
CA CYS A 6 -26.11 -26.17 -2.91
C CYS A 6 -25.47 -25.72 -4.22
N ASP A 7 -26.13 -24.80 -4.92
CA ASP A 7 -25.74 -24.41 -6.27
C ASP A 7 -24.51 -23.48 -6.27
N SER A 8 -24.25 -22.80 -5.14
CA SER A 8 -23.13 -21.88 -4.95
C SER A 8 -21.88 -22.50 -4.31
N GLY A 9 -21.92 -23.81 -4.04
CA GLY A 9 -20.79 -24.53 -3.42
C GLY A 9 -20.87 -24.68 -1.89
N TRP A 10 -19.95 -25.47 -1.34
CA TRP A 10 -19.93 -25.83 0.07
C TRP A 10 -18.64 -25.36 0.73
N TYR A 11 -18.77 -24.66 1.87
CA TYR A 11 -17.63 -24.37 2.74
C TYR A 11 -17.39 -25.53 3.71
N GLN A 12 -16.13 -25.94 3.84
CA GLN A 12 -15.70 -26.81 4.92
C GLN A 12 -15.56 -25.95 6.19
N ILE A 13 -16.20 -26.38 7.26
CA ILE A 13 -16.11 -25.70 8.57
C ILE A 13 -15.60 -26.69 9.63
N ASP A 14 -14.92 -26.18 10.63
CA ASP A 14 -14.71 -26.87 11.90
C ASP A 14 -15.77 -26.41 12.89
N TYR A 15 -16.49 -27.35 13.46
CA TYR A 15 -17.47 -27.08 14.50
C TYR A 15 -17.24 -28.03 15.67
N ASN A 16 -16.75 -27.51 16.78
CA ASN A 16 -16.39 -28.27 17.99
C ASN A 16 -15.42 -29.43 17.71
N GLY A 17 -14.39 -29.20 16.89
CA GLY A 17 -13.39 -30.21 16.52
C GLY A 17 -13.87 -31.26 15.53
N GLN A 18 -15.04 -31.05 14.92
CA GLN A 18 -15.59 -31.92 13.87
C GLN A 18 -15.66 -31.17 12.54
N THR A 19 -15.11 -31.78 11.49
CA THR A 19 -15.23 -31.22 10.14
C THR A 19 -16.67 -31.37 9.65
N GLY A 20 -17.29 -30.22 9.33
CA GLY A 20 -18.60 -30.11 8.72
C GLY A 20 -18.54 -29.40 7.36
N TYR A 21 -19.68 -29.36 6.68
CA TYR A 21 -19.85 -28.58 5.44
C TYR A 21 -21.13 -27.79 5.52
N VAL A 22 -21.08 -26.54 5.10
CA VAL A 22 -22.21 -25.61 5.06
C VAL A 22 -22.34 -25.03 3.66
N CYS A 23 -23.57 -24.91 3.16
CA CYS A 23 -23.81 -24.28 1.88
C CYS A 23 -23.49 -22.79 1.94
N SER A 24 -22.72 -22.30 0.96
CA SER A 24 -22.26 -20.90 0.90
C SER A 24 -23.41 -19.89 0.84
N GLU A 25 -24.60 -20.29 0.40
CA GLU A 25 -25.79 -19.42 0.36
C GLU A 25 -26.34 -19.08 1.75
N TYR A 26 -26.04 -19.91 2.77
CA TYR A 26 -26.56 -19.76 4.14
C TYR A 26 -25.51 -19.25 5.13
N VAL A 27 -24.32 -18.97 4.68
CA VAL A 27 -23.26 -18.38 5.50
C VAL A 27 -22.69 -17.17 4.78
N SER A 28 -22.82 -16.04 5.39
CA SER A 28 -21.92 -14.94 5.16
C SER A 28 -20.70 -15.14 6.05
N ALA A 29 -19.49 -15.05 5.48
CA ALA A 29 -18.31 -14.97 6.33
C ALA A 29 -18.54 -13.79 7.30
N VAL A 30 -18.51 -14.09 8.61
CA VAL A 30 -18.50 -13.02 9.60
C VAL A 30 -17.11 -12.40 9.49
N LEU A 31 -17.02 -11.33 8.71
CA LEU A 31 -15.79 -10.57 8.50
C LEU A 31 -15.40 -9.76 9.75
N ASN A 32 -16.29 -9.71 10.73
CA ASN A 32 -16.03 -9.27 12.10
C ASN A 32 -16.13 -10.48 13.02
N PRO A 33 -15.01 -11.09 13.43
CA PRO A 33 -15.07 -12.03 14.55
C PRO A 33 -15.61 -11.24 15.75
N GLU A 34 -16.72 -11.71 16.35
CA GLU A 34 -17.12 -11.26 17.67
C GLU A 34 -15.88 -11.31 18.56
N GLU A 35 -15.65 -10.26 19.35
CA GLU A 35 -14.57 -10.25 20.32
C GLU A 35 -14.76 -11.47 21.21
N GLU A 36 -13.98 -12.53 20.95
CA GLU A 36 -13.94 -13.65 21.86
C GLU A 36 -13.48 -13.10 23.19
N THR A 37 -14.25 -13.37 24.24
CA THR A 37 -13.91 -13.04 25.61
C THR A 37 -12.76 -13.94 26.12
N THR A 38 -11.80 -14.22 25.26
CA THR A 38 -10.64 -15.05 25.55
C THR A 38 -9.75 -14.33 26.55
N GLU A 39 -9.50 -14.98 27.70
CA GLU A 39 -8.57 -14.43 28.67
C GLU A 39 -7.14 -14.83 28.30
N PRO A 40 -6.18 -13.91 28.43
CA PRO A 40 -4.79 -14.18 28.12
C PRO A 40 -4.23 -15.24 29.08
N THR A 41 -3.46 -16.18 28.54
CA THR A 41 -2.82 -17.26 29.28
C THR A 41 -1.34 -16.99 29.54
N THR A 42 -0.75 -16.07 28.78
CA THR A 42 0.66 -15.69 28.87
C THR A 42 0.83 -14.20 29.15
N ALA A 43 2.01 -13.81 29.64
CA ALA A 43 2.34 -12.39 29.85
C ALA A 43 2.34 -11.59 28.53
N CYS A 44 2.74 -12.22 27.42
CA CYS A 44 2.70 -11.58 26.11
C CYS A 44 1.27 -11.33 25.65
N GLU A 45 0.38 -12.33 25.75
CA GLU A 45 -1.04 -12.17 25.40
C GLU A 45 -1.69 -11.07 26.24
N ALA A 46 -1.38 -11.00 27.55
CA ALA A 46 -1.85 -9.93 28.42
C ALA A 46 -1.37 -8.55 27.92
N GLN A 47 -0.12 -8.45 27.47
CA GLN A 47 0.42 -7.23 26.86
C GLN A 47 -0.30 -6.86 25.56
N MET A 48 -0.60 -7.83 24.70
CA MET A 48 -1.33 -7.59 23.45
C MET A 48 -2.78 -7.17 23.71
N LYS A 49 -3.43 -7.77 24.71
CA LYS A 49 -4.78 -7.37 25.17
C LYS A 49 -4.76 -5.92 25.67
N GLU A 50 -3.80 -5.55 26.50
CA GLU A 50 -3.63 -4.19 27.02
C GLU A 50 -3.35 -3.17 25.88
N ALA A 51 -2.60 -3.59 24.86
CA ALA A 51 -2.34 -2.79 23.66
C ALA A 51 -3.57 -2.65 22.74
N GLY A 52 -4.69 -3.33 23.04
CA GLY A 52 -5.95 -3.24 22.30
C GLY A 52 -6.12 -4.20 21.15
N PHE A 53 -5.30 -5.26 21.07
CA PHE A 53 -5.45 -6.29 20.04
C PHE A 53 -6.47 -7.35 20.43
N PRO A 54 -7.38 -7.74 19.50
CA PRO A 54 -8.24 -8.91 19.65
C PRO A 54 -7.42 -10.20 19.85
N ALA A 55 -8.00 -11.18 20.55
CA ALA A 55 -7.32 -12.45 20.85
C ALA A 55 -6.77 -13.17 19.60
N SER A 56 -7.47 -13.05 18.48
CA SER A 56 -7.05 -13.64 17.20
C SER A 56 -5.72 -13.11 16.62
N TYR A 57 -5.16 -12.04 17.19
CA TYR A 57 -3.84 -11.51 16.81
C TYR A 57 -2.71 -12.00 17.72
N TRP A 58 -3.03 -12.46 18.95
CA TRP A 58 -2.02 -12.63 20.00
C TRP A 58 -0.94 -13.63 19.63
N ASP A 59 -1.29 -14.80 19.10
CA ASP A 59 -0.31 -15.84 18.74
C ASP A 59 0.73 -15.33 17.74
N GLY A 60 0.28 -14.68 16.65
CA GLY A 60 1.17 -14.12 15.64
C GLY A 60 2.07 -13.01 16.18
N LEU A 61 1.48 -12.08 16.95
CA LEU A 61 2.23 -10.96 17.54
C LEU A 61 3.19 -11.43 18.63
N CYS A 62 2.81 -12.40 19.45
CA CYS A 62 3.68 -12.94 20.49
C CYS A 62 4.84 -13.73 19.90
N SER A 63 4.62 -14.48 18.82
CA SER A 63 5.71 -15.14 18.09
C SER A 63 6.73 -14.14 17.54
N LEU A 64 6.25 -13.03 16.98
CA LEU A 64 7.11 -11.95 16.53
C LEU A 64 7.83 -11.23 17.69
N LYS A 65 7.16 -11.03 18.82
CA LYS A 65 7.74 -10.41 20.02
C LYS A 65 8.82 -11.26 20.65
N GLU A 66 8.69 -12.58 20.61
CA GLU A 66 9.70 -13.52 21.10
C GLU A 66 10.96 -13.47 20.20
N ALA A 67 10.77 -13.47 18.88
CA ALA A 67 11.88 -13.34 17.93
C ALA A 67 12.55 -11.97 17.97
N HIS A 68 11.76 -10.92 18.23
CA HIS A 68 12.21 -9.52 18.23
C HIS A 68 11.74 -8.78 19.48
N PRO A 69 12.39 -8.98 20.65
CA PRO A 69 11.93 -8.43 21.92
C PRO A 69 11.82 -6.90 21.97
N ASN A 70 12.55 -6.21 21.11
CA ASN A 70 12.53 -4.74 21.02
C ASN A 70 11.41 -4.18 20.12
N TRP A 71 10.69 -5.03 19.39
CA TRP A 71 9.57 -4.56 18.57
C TRP A 71 8.37 -4.22 19.46
N ASN A 72 7.71 -3.13 19.13
CA ASN A 72 6.50 -2.68 19.78
C ASN A 72 5.32 -2.74 18.82
N PHE A 73 4.23 -3.30 19.30
CA PHE A 73 2.99 -3.41 18.53
C PHE A 73 1.94 -2.50 19.15
N ASN A 74 1.27 -1.70 18.32
CA ASN A 74 0.21 -0.79 18.72
C ASN A 74 -1.03 -1.07 17.88
N ALA A 75 -2.16 -1.33 18.52
CA ALA A 75 -3.42 -1.47 17.82
C ALA A 75 -3.92 -0.09 17.39
N VAL A 76 -4.22 0.06 16.11
CA VAL A 76 -4.83 1.28 15.57
C VAL A 76 -6.31 1.02 15.32
N GLN A 77 -7.17 1.68 16.10
CA GLN A 77 -8.61 1.62 15.91
C GLN A 77 -9.01 2.55 14.78
N THR A 78 -9.34 2.00 13.63
CA THR A 78 -9.70 2.78 12.43
C THR A 78 -11.09 3.39 12.52
N GLY A 79 -11.94 2.87 13.40
CA GLY A 79 -13.37 3.24 13.47
C GLY A 79 -14.17 2.74 12.26
N LEU A 80 -13.58 1.93 11.40
CA LEU A 80 -14.22 1.34 10.23
C LEU A 80 -14.41 -0.16 10.47
N ASP A 81 -15.64 -0.61 10.31
CA ASP A 81 -16.00 -2.02 10.31
C ASP A 81 -15.30 -2.77 9.16
N PHE A 82 -14.78 -3.98 9.43
CA PHE A 82 -13.99 -4.73 8.48
C PHE A 82 -14.78 -5.13 7.22
N ALA A 83 -16.05 -5.54 7.39
CA ALA A 83 -16.90 -5.88 6.25
C ALA A 83 -17.15 -4.65 5.36
N THR A 84 -17.37 -3.49 5.98
CA THR A 84 -17.48 -2.20 5.28
C THR A 84 -16.19 -1.85 4.54
N ALA A 85 -15.03 -2.11 5.13
CA ALA A 85 -13.74 -1.90 4.47
C ALA A 85 -13.60 -2.80 3.24
N VAL A 86 -13.87 -4.10 3.39
CA VAL A 86 -13.83 -5.06 2.28
C VAL A 86 -14.77 -4.63 1.15
N ASP A 87 -16.01 -4.29 1.46
CA ASP A 87 -16.99 -3.85 0.45
C ASP A 87 -16.51 -2.61 -0.31
N ARG A 88 -15.99 -1.61 0.40
CA ARG A 88 -15.48 -0.38 -0.22
C ARG A 88 -14.22 -0.58 -1.06
N PHE A 89 -13.38 -1.52 -0.68
CA PHE A 89 -12.15 -1.84 -1.43
C PHE A 89 -12.40 -2.83 -2.56
N THR A 90 -13.55 -3.48 -2.62
CA THR A 90 -13.89 -4.38 -3.73
C THR A 90 -14.54 -3.57 -4.86
N SER A 91 -13.76 -3.34 -5.92
CA SER A 91 -14.22 -2.53 -7.06
C SER A 91 -13.64 -3.08 -8.36
N CYS A 92 -14.48 -3.16 -9.38
CA CYS A 92 -14.06 -3.57 -10.71
C CYS A 92 -13.04 -2.56 -11.28
N GLY A 93 -11.84 -3.04 -11.61
CA GLY A 93 -10.76 -2.23 -12.15
C GLY A 93 -9.84 -1.58 -11.11
N ASP A 94 -10.22 -1.54 -9.82
CA ASP A 94 -9.37 -1.00 -8.76
C ASP A 94 -8.78 -2.11 -7.89
N SER A 95 -9.57 -3.16 -7.59
CA SER A 95 -9.11 -4.32 -6.82
C SER A 95 -8.44 -5.31 -7.77
N LEU A 96 -7.15 -5.12 -7.99
CA LEU A 96 -6.37 -5.88 -8.95
C LEU A 96 -5.32 -6.75 -8.27
N LEU A 97 -5.19 -8.00 -8.71
CA LEU A 97 -4.18 -8.94 -8.25
C LEU A 97 -3.60 -9.73 -9.41
N GLN A 98 -2.31 -10.00 -9.37
CA GLN A 98 -1.70 -10.98 -10.26
C GLN A 98 -1.93 -12.36 -9.64
N THR A 99 -2.94 -13.08 -10.13
CA THR A 99 -3.32 -14.39 -9.62
C THR A 99 -3.88 -15.27 -10.74
N ASP A 100 -3.69 -16.56 -10.61
CA ASP A 100 -4.33 -17.62 -11.39
C ASP A 100 -5.33 -18.44 -10.55
N ASN A 101 -5.54 -18.06 -9.28
CA ASN A 101 -6.52 -18.72 -8.42
C ASN A 101 -7.95 -18.33 -8.85
N PRO A 102 -8.73 -19.28 -9.40
CA PRO A 102 -10.06 -18.99 -9.93
C PRO A 102 -11.05 -18.55 -8.84
N ASP A 103 -10.84 -18.97 -7.58
CA ASP A 103 -11.70 -18.61 -6.47
C ASP A 103 -11.56 -17.14 -6.04
N TRP A 104 -10.51 -16.47 -6.51
CA TRP A 104 -10.24 -15.08 -6.21
C TRP A 104 -10.60 -14.12 -7.34
N ILE A 105 -10.80 -14.64 -8.55
CA ILE A 105 -11.12 -13.82 -9.72
C ILE A 105 -12.58 -13.34 -9.66
N ASP A 106 -12.80 -12.05 -9.87
CA ASP A 106 -14.14 -11.52 -10.05
C ASP A 106 -14.63 -11.79 -11.47
N THR A 107 -15.43 -12.86 -11.62
CA THR A 107 -15.97 -13.25 -12.92
C THR A 107 -17.03 -12.28 -13.48
N SER A 108 -17.54 -11.36 -12.66
CA SER A 108 -18.47 -10.30 -13.08
C SER A 108 -17.76 -9.08 -13.68
N CYS A 109 -16.44 -8.98 -13.46
CA CYS A 109 -15.60 -7.89 -13.96
C CYS A 109 -14.57 -8.41 -14.95
N SER A 110 -14.61 -7.91 -16.18
CA SER A 110 -13.66 -8.28 -17.24
C SER A 110 -12.43 -7.38 -17.31
N TYR A 111 -12.27 -6.42 -16.39
CA TYR A 111 -11.15 -5.50 -16.41
C TYR A 111 -9.84 -6.19 -16.03
N THR A 112 -8.80 -5.94 -16.82
CA THR A 112 -7.43 -6.42 -16.55
C THR A 112 -6.44 -5.31 -16.85
N GLU A 113 -5.31 -5.30 -16.09
CA GLU A 113 -4.19 -4.41 -16.36
C GLU A 113 -2.90 -5.23 -16.47
N GLY A 114 -2.45 -5.48 -17.69
CA GLY A 114 -1.35 -6.39 -17.97
C GLY A 114 -1.66 -7.82 -17.49
N SER A 115 -0.91 -8.32 -16.50
CA SER A 115 -1.13 -9.62 -15.87
C SER A 115 -2.02 -9.58 -14.63
N PHE A 116 -2.53 -8.40 -14.27
CA PHE A 116 -3.42 -8.22 -13.14
C PHE A 116 -4.88 -8.39 -13.57
N VAL A 117 -5.65 -9.08 -12.75
CA VAL A 117 -7.09 -9.32 -12.96
C VAL A 117 -7.87 -8.73 -11.80
N SER A 118 -9.12 -8.32 -12.06
CA SER A 118 -10.02 -7.89 -10.98
C SER A 118 -10.37 -9.06 -10.08
N VAL A 119 -10.36 -8.81 -8.77
CA VAL A 119 -10.60 -9.84 -7.75
C VAL A 119 -11.83 -9.53 -6.92
N ASN A 120 -12.40 -10.60 -6.36
CA ASN A 120 -13.62 -10.58 -5.58
C ASN A 120 -13.36 -10.21 -4.11
N GLN A 121 -14.44 -10.08 -3.33
CA GLN A 121 -14.39 -9.74 -1.90
C GLN A 121 -13.55 -10.71 -1.07
N GLN A 122 -13.49 -11.99 -1.43
CA GLN A 122 -12.71 -12.98 -0.69
C GLN A 122 -11.21 -12.67 -0.76
N ALA A 123 -10.70 -12.35 -1.94
CA ALA A 123 -9.32 -11.94 -2.12
C ALA A 123 -9.04 -10.61 -1.41
N VAL A 124 -9.93 -9.63 -1.54
CA VAL A 124 -9.82 -8.34 -0.86
C VAL A 124 -9.77 -8.53 0.66
N ALA A 125 -10.67 -9.33 1.23
CA ALA A 125 -10.70 -9.64 2.66
C ALA A 125 -9.39 -10.29 3.13
N TYR A 126 -8.84 -11.23 2.36
CA TYR A 126 -7.57 -11.86 2.68
C TYR A 126 -6.43 -10.84 2.79
N TYR A 127 -6.32 -9.92 1.82
CA TYR A 127 -5.24 -8.94 1.80
C TYR A 127 -5.45 -7.77 2.76
N LEU A 128 -6.69 -7.47 3.16
CA LEU A 128 -6.98 -6.46 4.17
C LEU A 128 -6.81 -6.98 5.61
N ASP A 129 -6.82 -8.30 5.82
CA ASP A 129 -6.69 -8.89 7.15
C ASP A 129 -5.21 -8.95 7.58
N PRO A 130 -4.76 -8.14 8.55
CA PRO A 130 -3.37 -8.12 8.98
C PRO A 130 -2.88 -9.47 9.52
N ARG A 131 -3.77 -10.32 10.04
CA ARG A 131 -3.42 -11.62 10.61
C ARG A 131 -2.75 -12.55 9.61
N ASN A 132 -3.06 -12.40 8.32
CA ASN A 132 -2.43 -13.17 7.24
C ASN A 132 -0.97 -12.78 6.98
N PHE A 133 -0.48 -11.69 7.59
CA PHE A 133 0.82 -11.08 7.31
C PHE A 133 1.67 -10.84 8.56
N LEU A 134 1.30 -11.42 9.72
CA LEU A 134 2.06 -11.31 10.97
C LEU A 134 3.31 -12.21 10.93
N THR A 135 4.22 -11.88 10.01
CA THR A 135 5.50 -12.56 9.83
C THR A 135 6.62 -11.52 9.69
N GLU A 136 7.86 -11.91 9.97
CA GLU A 136 9.03 -11.02 9.82
C GLU A 136 9.12 -10.35 8.44
N ARG A 137 8.70 -11.06 7.41
CA ARG A 137 8.77 -10.57 6.03
C ARG A 137 7.74 -9.49 5.73
N TYR A 138 6.54 -9.61 6.30
CA TYR A 138 5.39 -8.81 5.88
C TYR A 138 4.90 -7.81 6.92
N ILE A 139 5.32 -7.92 8.17
CA ILE A 139 4.83 -7.08 9.26
C ILE A 139 5.06 -5.58 9.02
N PHE A 140 6.14 -5.22 8.31
CA PHE A 140 6.47 -3.82 8.05
C PHE A 140 5.53 -3.11 7.07
N GLN A 141 4.64 -3.82 6.38
CA GLN A 141 3.56 -3.16 5.63
C GLN A 141 2.55 -2.44 6.53
N PHE A 142 2.53 -2.76 7.83
CA PHE A 142 1.70 -2.13 8.85
C PHE A 142 2.49 -1.15 9.72
N GLU A 143 3.70 -0.73 9.30
CA GLU A 143 4.48 0.27 10.02
C GLU A 143 3.68 1.56 10.18
N ASP A 144 3.79 2.19 11.34
CA ASP A 144 3.17 3.50 11.60
C ASP A 144 3.80 4.55 10.68
N ASN A 145 3.00 5.13 9.80
CA ASN A 145 3.44 6.13 8.84
C ASN A 145 3.68 7.51 9.45
N ARG A 146 3.53 7.66 10.78
CA ARG A 146 3.87 8.92 11.46
C ARG A 146 5.37 8.98 11.76
N TYR A 147 5.88 10.20 11.80
CA TYR A 147 7.25 10.44 12.24
C TYR A 147 7.46 10.00 13.70
N ASN A 148 8.50 9.21 13.94
CA ASN A 148 8.89 8.77 15.28
C ASN A 148 10.15 9.52 15.74
N PRO A 149 10.06 10.45 16.71
CA PRO A 149 11.22 11.21 17.19
C PRO A 149 12.35 10.33 17.74
N ALA A 150 12.05 9.13 18.24
CA ALA A 150 13.07 8.21 18.76
C ALA A 150 14.01 7.68 17.67
N LEU A 151 13.61 7.76 16.39
CA LEU A 151 14.39 7.32 15.23
C LEU A 151 15.04 8.48 14.47
N GLU A 152 14.92 9.73 14.96
CA GLU A 152 15.37 10.94 14.26
C GLU A 152 16.80 10.83 13.73
N SER A 153 17.74 10.35 14.55
CA SER A 153 19.15 10.22 14.18
C SER A 153 19.44 9.14 13.13
N TYR A 154 18.49 8.25 12.86
CA TYR A 154 18.66 7.14 11.92
C TYR A 154 17.95 7.37 10.58
N TYR A 155 17.00 8.29 10.50
CA TYR A 155 16.12 8.41 9.34
C TYR A 155 16.85 8.73 8.04
N ALA A 156 17.87 9.58 8.06
CA ALA A 156 18.64 9.88 6.86
C ALA A 156 19.40 8.62 6.35
N ASP A 157 19.93 7.81 7.26
CA ASP A 157 20.62 6.57 6.88
C ASP A 157 19.63 5.51 6.39
N ILE A 158 18.47 5.38 7.03
CA ILE A 158 17.39 4.48 6.59
C ILE A 158 16.91 4.88 5.19
N ALA A 159 16.60 6.16 4.99
CA ALA A 159 16.18 6.66 3.69
C ALA A 159 17.24 6.39 2.61
N ARG A 160 18.52 6.62 2.93
CA ARG A 160 19.64 6.34 2.01
C ARG A 160 19.69 4.89 1.59
N VAL A 161 19.56 3.95 2.53
CA VAL A 161 19.57 2.51 2.23
C VAL A 161 18.43 2.13 1.29
N ILE A 162 17.22 2.68 1.52
CA ILE A 162 16.06 2.41 0.69
C ILE A 162 16.25 2.91 -0.75
N VAL A 163 16.78 4.13 -0.92
CA VAL A 163 16.86 4.77 -2.24
C VAL A 163 18.19 4.55 -2.98
N ASP A 164 19.17 3.86 -2.38
CA ASP A 164 20.52 3.71 -2.95
C ASP A 164 20.54 3.08 -4.36
N GLY A 165 19.61 2.17 -4.64
CA GLY A 165 19.43 1.57 -5.97
C GLY A 165 18.81 2.47 -7.02
N ALA A 166 18.15 3.56 -6.61
CA ALA A 166 17.34 4.40 -7.49
C ALA A 166 18.16 5.33 -8.39
N GLN A 167 17.70 5.52 -9.63
CA GLN A 167 18.38 6.41 -10.59
C GLN A 167 18.33 7.87 -10.15
N PHE A 168 17.23 8.32 -9.56
CA PHE A 168 17.10 9.68 -9.05
C PHE A 168 18.10 9.96 -7.92
N TYR A 169 18.32 9.01 -7.01
CA TYR A 169 19.28 9.15 -5.93
C TYR A 169 20.72 9.24 -6.47
N LYS A 170 21.09 8.35 -7.39
CA LYS A 170 22.40 8.37 -8.05
C LYS A 170 22.66 9.68 -8.79
N TYR A 171 21.65 10.22 -9.46
CA TYR A 171 21.74 11.49 -10.14
C TYR A 171 22.11 12.63 -9.18
N HIS A 172 21.34 12.79 -8.10
CA HIS A 172 21.59 13.86 -7.11
C HIS A 172 22.92 13.68 -6.38
N LYS A 173 23.29 12.45 -6.03
CA LYS A 173 24.56 12.13 -5.40
C LYS A 173 25.76 12.48 -6.29
N ASN A 174 25.67 12.26 -7.59
CA ASN A 174 26.71 12.67 -8.54
C ASN A 174 26.84 14.19 -8.67
N LEU A 175 25.80 14.96 -8.33
CA LEU A 175 25.85 16.41 -8.21
C LEU A 175 26.37 16.89 -6.85
N GLY A 176 26.77 15.97 -5.96
CA GLY A 176 27.24 16.29 -4.62
C GLY A 176 26.12 16.52 -3.61
N TYR A 177 24.89 16.08 -3.91
CA TYR A 177 23.72 16.32 -3.11
C TYR A 177 23.08 15.00 -2.64
N ASP A 178 22.94 14.82 -1.32
CA ASP A 178 22.34 13.62 -0.73
C ASP A 178 20.91 13.93 -0.25
N ILE A 179 19.91 13.58 -1.07
CA ILE A 179 18.51 13.84 -0.80
C ILE A 179 17.95 13.05 0.40
N SER A 180 18.70 12.10 0.97
CA SER A 180 18.24 11.35 2.14
C SER A 180 17.99 12.26 3.36
N TYR A 181 18.74 13.34 3.46
CA TYR A 181 18.53 14.36 4.51
C TYR A 181 17.23 15.13 4.32
N ASP A 182 16.86 15.47 3.07
CA ASP A 182 15.58 16.14 2.79
C ASP A 182 14.39 15.23 3.03
N ILE A 183 14.54 13.93 2.73
CA ILE A 183 13.51 12.93 3.06
C ILE A 183 13.31 12.88 4.58
N ALA A 184 14.38 12.87 5.36
CA ALA A 184 14.31 12.86 6.81
C ALA A 184 13.69 14.14 7.37
N GLU A 185 14.11 15.31 6.87
CA GLU A 185 13.59 16.62 7.31
C GLU A 185 12.14 16.84 6.87
N GLY A 186 11.80 16.43 5.65
CA GLY A 186 10.42 16.46 5.16
C GLY A 186 9.50 15.60 6.02
N GLY A 187 9.94 14.39 6.38
CA GLY A 187 9.21 13.53 7.30
C GLY A 187 8.96 14.17 8.66
N LYS A 188 9.99 14.82 9.22
CA LYS A 188 9.89 15.55 10.49
C LYS A 188 8.91 16.73 10.38
N THR A 189 9.04 17.52 9.35
CA THR A 189 8.24 18.74 9.13
C THR A 189 6.76 18.41 8.98
N TYR A 190 6.43 17.35 8.26
CA TYR A 190 5.04 16.99 7.92
C TYR A 190 4.49 15.82 8.76
N ASN A 191 5.21 15.38 9.78
CA ASN A 191 4.83 14.26 10.66
C ASN A 191 4.55 12.97 9.90
N VAL A 192 5.40 12.63 8.90
CA VAL A 192 5.32 11.41 8.11
C VAL A 192 6.61 10.61 8.28
N SER A 193 6.51 9.28 8.36
CA SER A 193 7.70 8.41 8.44
C SER A 193 8.62 8.61 7.23
N PRO A 194 9.89 8.99 7.42
CA PRO A 194 10.86 9.05 6.33
C PRO A 194 11.09 7.71 5.64
N THR A 195 10.90 6.59 6.35
CA THR A 195 10.90 5.24 5.77
C THR A 195 9.81 5.11 4.72
N HIS A 196 8.59 5.55 5.05
CA HIS A 196 7.46 5.57 4.12
C HIS A 196 7.73 6.48 2.92
N LEU A 197 8.22 7.70 3.16
CA LEU A 197 8.55 8.66 2.08
C LEU A 197 9.58 8.08 1.11
N ALA A 198 10.69 7.53 1.62
CA ALA A 198 11.73 6.91 0.82
C ALA A 198 11.21 5.72 -0.01
N SER A 199 10.41 4.85 0.63
CA SER A 199 9.82 3.67 -0.01
C SER A 199 8.87 4.06 -1.15
N ARG A 200 8.03 5.08 -0.94
CA ARG A 200 7.15 5.60 -2.00
C ARG A 200 7.94 6.23 -3.15
N MET A 201 8.96 7.04 -2.88
CA MET A 201 9.83 7.57 -3.93
C MET A 201 10.47 6.44 -4.75
N TYR A 202 10.97 5.40 -4.07
CA TYR A 202 11.56 4.25 -4.73
C TYR A 202 10.52 3.47 -5.56
N GLN A 203 9.31 3.29 -5.05
CA GLN A 203 8.23 2.61 -5.76
C GLN A 203 7.82 3.35 -7.03
N GLU A 204 7.69 4.68 -6.97
CA GLU A 204 7.23 5.50 -8.09
C GLU A 204 8.30 5.68 -9.17
N LEU A 205 9.52 5.96 -8.77
CA LEU A 205 10.62 6.27 -9.70
C LEU A 205 11.62 5.11 -9.85
N GLY A 206 11.94 4.43 -8.76
CA GLY A 206 12.81 3.26 -8.70
C GLY A 206 14.08 3.39 -9.53
N THR A 207 14.36 2.35 -10.32
CA THR A 207 15.47 2.29 -11.27
C THR A 207 15.10 2.83 -12.65
N SER A 208 13.85 3.25 -12.86
CA SER A 208 13.35 3.69 -14.16
C SER A 208 13.97 5.02 -14.59
N THR A 209 14.39 5.07 -15.85
CA THR A 209 14.81 6.32 -16.50
C THR A 209 13.66 7.02 -17.23
N ARG A 210 12.46 6.44 -17.27
CA ARG A 210 11.31 6.98 -18.00
C ARG A 210 10.85 8.35 -17.47
N LEU A 211 11.00 8.54 -16.14
CA LEU A 211 10.61 9.78 -15.46
C LEU A 211 11.80 10.72 -15.22
N LYS A 212 12.89 10.55 -16.01
CA LYS A 212 14.14 11.29 -15.87
C LYS A 212 13.95 12.80 -15.71
N ASN A 213 13.08 13.40 -16.50
CA ASN A 213 12.87 14.85 -16.45
C ASN A 213 12.22 15.30 -15.13
N LEU A 214 11.38 14.46 -14.51
CA LEU A 214 10.71 14.77 -13.24
C LEU A 214 11.71 14.79 -12.07
N TYR A 215 12.66 13.86 -12.03
CA TYR A 215 13.69 13.86 -10.98
C TYR A 215 14.93 14.73 -11.31
N GLN A 216 15.02 15.24 -12.52
CA GLN A 216 16.04 16.22 -12.90
C GLN A 216 15.53 17.67 -12.82
N GLY A 217 14.25 17.86 -12.54
CA GLY A 217 13.65 19.19 -12.51
C GLY A 217 13.68 19.89 -13.88
N THR A 218 13.62 19.16 -14.98
CA THR A 218 13.71 19.67 -16.37
C THR A 218 12.41 19.50 -17.14
N PHE A 219 11.30 19.37 -16.46
CA PHE A 219 10.03 18.99 -17.04
C PHE A 219 9.20 20.18 -17.54
N TYR A 220 8.59 20.03 -18.70
CA TYR A 220 7.49 20.86 -19.17
C TYR A 220 6.22 20.03 -19.20
N GLY A 221 5.18 20.45 -18.49
CA GLY A 221 3.90 19.75 -18.39
C GLY A 221 2.77 20.47 -19.08
N GLU A 222 1.81 19.71 -19.58
CA GLU A 222 0.52 20.21 -20.06
C GLU A 222 -0.51 20.01 -18.95
N ILE A 223 -1.28 21.07 -18.64
CA ILE A 223 -2.39 21.00 -17.66
C ILE A 223 -3.64 21.56 -18.31
N SER A 224 -4.71 20.79 -18.31
CA SER A 224 -5.98 21.10 -18.94
C SER A 224 -6.70 22.37 -18.47
N TYR A 225 -6.28 22.96 -17.35
CA TYR A 225 -6.89 24.15 -16.74
C TYR A 225 -5.99 25.38 -16.75
N ALA A 226 -4.87 25.32 -17.43
CA ALA A 226 -3.87 26.37 -17.44
C ALA A 226 -4.12 27.43 -18.51
N PRO A 227 -3.53 28.63 -18.37
CA PRO A 227 -3.48 29.58 -19.46
C PRO A 227 -2.86 28.96 -20.70
N ILE A 228 -3.48 29.24 -21.85
CA ILE A 228 -3.04 28.72 -23.13
C ILE A 228 -1.72 29.37 -23.51
N ASN A 229 -0.73 28.56 -23.93
CA ASN A 229 0.49 29.06 -24.55
C ASN A 229 0.13 29.76 -25.86
N PRO A 230 0.33 31.08 -26.00
CA PRO A 230 -0.10 31.82 -27.18
C PRO A 230 0.67 31.43 -28.46
N ALA A 231 1.82 30.77 -28.33
CA ALA A 231 2.61 30.37 -29.49
C ALA A 231 2.17 29.02 -30.08
N THR A 232 1.61 28.12 -29.24
CA THR A 232 1.23 26.75 -29.65
C THR A 232 -0.26 26.47 -29.54
N GLY A 233 -1.02 27.27 -28.79
CA GLY A 233 -2.41 27.02 -28.46
C GLY A 233 -2.63 25.96 -27.36
N ASP A 234 -1.55 25.43 -26.79
CA ASP A 234 -1.59 24.40 -25.76
C ASP A 234 -1.50 25.02 -24.36
N HIS A 235 -1.99 24.30 -23.37
CA HIS A 235 -1.83 24.68 -21.97
C HIS A 235 -0.45 24.25 -21.46
N TYR A 236 0.43 25.23 -21.22
CA TYR A 236 1.83 24.94 -20.90
C TYR A 236 2.22 25.45 -19.51
N TYR A 237 2.92 24.60 -18.75
CA TYR A 237 3.64 24.99 -17.55
C TYR A 237 5.12 24.66 -17.67
N ASP A 238 5.95 25.58 -17.21
CA ASP A 238 7.37 25.36 -17.03
C ASP A 238 7.62 24.89 -15.61
N PHE A 239 7.91 23.60 -15.46
CA PHE A 239 8.24 22.97 -14.19
C PHE A 239 9.74 22.79 -13.99
N ARG A 240 10.57 23.44 -14.78
CA ARG A 240 12.02 23.39 -14.59
C ARG A 240 12.39 23.92 -13.21
N GLY A 241 13.19 23.12 -12.47
CA GLY A 241 13.54 23.41 -11.08
C GLY A 241 12.57 22.83 -10.05
N TYR A 242 11.45 22.26 -10.49
CA TYR A 242 10.56 21.49 -9.64
C TYR A 242 10.78 19.99 -9.84
N TYR A 243 10.62 19.23 -8.77
CA TYR A 243 10.84 17.79 -8.75
C TYR A 243 9.55 17.10 -8.35
N ASN A 244 9.20 15.99 -9.01
CA ASN A 244 8.04 15.17 -8.65
C ASN A 244 8.48 13.74 -8.36
N PHE A 245 9.09 13.53 -7.20
CA PHE A 245 9.60 12.23 -6.79
C PHE A 245 8.50 11.20 -6.50
N TYR A 246 7.27 11.65 -6.28
CA TYR A 246 6.14 10.77 -5.97
C TYR A 246 5.23 10.53 -7.17
N ASN A 247 5.59 11.04 -8.34
CA ASN A 247 4.81 10.88 -9.57
C ASN A 247 3.33 11.30 -9.41
N ILE A 248 3.06 12.26 -8.50
CA ILE A 248 1.71 12.69 -8.16
C ILE A 248 1.09 13.47 -9.31
N GLY A 249 -0.17 13.14 -9.63
CA GLY A 249 -0.95 13.83 -10.65
C GLY A 249 -0.53 13.52 -12.09
N VAL A 250 0.37 12.57 -12.31
CA VAL A 250 0.70 12.08 -13.65
C VAL A 250 -0.39 11.12 -14.07
N THR A 251 -1.30 11.58 -14.95
CA THR A 251 -2.43 10.80 -15.43
C THR A 251 -2.51 10.86 -16.94
N GLY A 252 -3.08 9.83 -17.55
CA GLY A 252 -3.41 9.76 -18.97
C GLY A 252 -2.45 8.92 -19.80
N SER A 253 -2.90 8.56 -20.99
CA SER A 253 -2.07 7.91 -21.99
C SER A 253 -1.09 8.94 -22.55
N CYS A 254 0.18 8.67 -22.38
CA CYS A 254 1.23 9.45 -23.00
C CYS A 254 1.10 9.34 -24.53
N VAL A 255 0.84 10.43 -25.19
CA VAL A 255 0.84 10.48 -26.65
C VAL A 255 2.29 10.50 -27.09
N ASN A 256 2.72 9.47 -27.81
CA ASN A 256 4.04 9.41 -28.44
C ASN A 256 4.15 10.47 -29.53
N GLY A 257 4.66 11.63 -29.19
CA GLY A 257 5.19 12.56 -30.17
C GLY A 257 6.54 12.05 -30.66
N GLY A 258 6.70 11.94 -31.98
CA GLY A 258 7.90 11.37 -32.58
C GLY A 258 9.18 12.00 -32.04
N GLY A 259 10.05 11.17 -31.45
CA GLY A 259 11.43 11.48 -31.13
C GLY A 259 11.75 11.95 -29.70
N GLY A 260 10.80 11.97 -28.77
CA GLY A 260 11.06 12.31 -27.36
C GLY A 260 10.07 11.66 -26.43
N ALA A 261 10.51 11.31 -25.20
CA ALA A 261 9.61 10.84 -24.17
C ALA A 261 8.51 11.86 -23.92
N THR A 262 7.29 11.52 -24.29
CA THR A 262 6.11 12.36 -24.07
C THR A 262 5.63 12.10 -22.65
N TYR A 263 5.47 13.16 -21.87
CA TYR A 263 5.00 13.08 -20.50
C TYR A 263 3.49 13.20 -20.46
N CYS A 264 2.88 12.34 -19.69
CA CYS A 264 1.49 12.45 -19.34
C CYS A 264 1.30 13.72 -18.52
N GLY A 265 0.27 14.51 -18.82
CA GLY A 265 0.05 15.79 -18.16
C GLY A 265 -0.02 15.66 -16.64
N LEU A 266 0.62 16.57 -15.93
CA LEU A 266 0.42 16.79 -14.51
C LEU A 266 -0.95 17.44 -14.31
N ASN A 267 -1.92 16.70 -13.79
CA ASN A 267 -3.25 17.26 -13.55
C ASN A 267 -3.32 18.24 -12.38
N LYS A 268 -2.29 18.32 -11.56
CA LYS A 268 -2.12 19.35 -10.53
C LYS A 268 -0.64 19.68 -10.40
N ALA A 269 -0.32 20.97 -10.49
CA ALA A 269 0.96 21.47 -10.01
C ALA A 269 0.99 21.26 -8.49
N ILE A 270 1.97 20.52 -8.01
CA ILE A 270 2.21 20.41 -6.60
C ILE A 270 3.12 21.57 -6.26
N SER A 271 2.55 22.58 -5.63
CA SER A 271 3.36 23.52 -4.86
C SER A 271 3.82 22.77 -3.62
N LEU A 272 5.07 22.36 -3.62
CA LEU A 272 5.79 21.93 -2.42
C LEU A 272 6.10 23.17 -1.58
#